data_c27ef0d382f9fb3b7372101d3492c29f
#
_entry.id   c27ef0d382f9fb3b7372101d3492c29f
#
_cell.length_a   1.000
_cell.length_b   1.000
_cell.length_c   1.000
_cell.angle_alpha   90.00
_cell.angle_beta   90.00
_cell.angle_gamma   90.00
#
_symmetry.space_group_name_H-M   'P 1'
#
loop_
_entity.id
_entity.type
_entity.pdbx_description
1 polymer ?
#
loop_
_entity_poly.entity_id
_entity_poly.type
_entity_poly.pdbx_seq_one_letter_code
_entity_poly.pdbx_strand_id
1 'polypeptide(L)'
;MRKVTAILIGAGLRGGHVYASYALDHPDEFRVIAVAEPDQVRRSQLAALHKIPEENQYESYEKLLEQERMADCALVCTQDQMHYEPVTMALQRGYHVLCEKPMSPKKEEIIQMGMLAEKYDRVLAICHVLRYSSFYTKLRELIDSEKIGRLMSIQAMESVGFWHHAHSFVRGNWRNAKESSPMILQKCCHDMDILLWLAKAPCRKISSFGKLTFFTEENAPAHAPKRCMDGCPHRDDCAFYVPKFYLEHPKAETDGLVYAVTPSGDKESVLAALKTGPYGRCVFHCDNTVVDHQVVNMEFENDVEVSFVMSAFTKDCKRTITLMGTNGEIQGDMEEGIIRIFDFVSGNTEEIHLHTPSKGHSGSDERMMHDFVRLLGGARRGEVPTGAGISVDSHLMALAAEEARLSGETIDFVAYKKNLMEEIQQ
;
A
#
# COMPACT_ATOMS: atom_id res chain seq x y z
N MET A 1 -30.46 1.72 3.68
CA MET A 1 -29.19 2.49 3.67
C MET A 1 -29.36 3.72 2.81
N ARG A 2 -28.89 4.91 3.23
CA ARG A 2 -28.85 6.11 2.41
C ARG A 2 -27.77 5.92 1.33
N LYS A 3 -28.05 6.34 0.09
CA LYS A 3 -27.03 6.36 -0.97
C LYS A 3 -25.94 7.37 -0.62
N VAL A 4 -24.69 6.96 -0.73
CA VAL A 4 -23.51 7.77 -0.45
C VAL A 4 -22.97 8.37 -1.74
N THR A 5 -22.60 9.65 -1.71
CA THR A 5 -22.00 10.36 -2.83
C THR A 5 -20.54 10.67 -2.55
N ALA A 6 -19.71 10.65 -3.59
CA ALA A 6 -18.29 10.93 -3.49
C ALA A 6 -17.80 11.90 -4.57
N ILE A 7 -16.79 12.68 -4.22
CA ILE A 7 -15.85 13.31 -5.16
C ILE A 7 -14.61 12.44 -5.27
N LEU A 8 -14.02 12.37 -6.47
CA LEU A 8 -12.76 11.64 -6.71
C LEU A 8 -11.63 12.62 -7.01
N ILE A 9 -10.52 12.49 -6.29
CA ILE A 9 -9.29 13.26 -6.48
C ILE A 9 -8.19 12.30 -6.90
N GLY A 10 -7.80 12.34 -8.17
CA GLY A 10 -6.88 11.40 -8.81
C GLY A 10 -7.60 10.22 -9.47
N ALA A 11 -7.71 10.23 -10.80
CA ALA A 11 -8.38 9.21 -11.61
C ALA A 11 -7.41 8.18 -12.22
N GLY A 12 -6.31 7.89 -11.50
CA GLY A 12 -5.36 6.83 -11.85
C GLY A 12 -5.93 5.42 -11.65
N LEU A 13 -5.04 4.41 -11.68
CA LEU A 13 -5.44 3.00 -11.53
C LEU A 13 -6.26 2.76 -10.24
N ARG A 14 -5.79 3.25 -9.09
CA ARG A 14 -6.46 3.03 -7.82
C ARG A 14 -7.79 3.79 -7.75
N GLY A 15 -7.77 5.10 -7.98
CA GLY A 15 -8.97 5.93 -7.90
C GLY A 15 -10.02 5.59 -8.96
N GLY A 16 -9.63 5.57 -10.24
CA GLY A 16 -10.56 5.40 -11.35
C GLY A 16 -11.01 3.96 -11.57
N HIS A 17 -10.06 3.00 -11.59
CA HIS A 17 -10.36 1.61 -11.96
C HIS A 17 -10.66 0.67 -10.79
N VAL A 18 -10.28 1.04 -9.55
CA VAL A 18 -10.56 0.20 -8.38
C VAL A 18 -11.68 0.79 -7.55
N TYR A 19 -11.50 1.97 -6.95
CA TYR A 19 -12.49 2.48 -6.00
C TYR A 19 -13.72 3.09 -6.66
N ALA A 20 -13.55 3.87 -7.72
CA ALA A 20 -14.70 4.43 -8.42
C ALA A 20 -15.55 3.35 -9.10
N SER A 21 -14.96 2.22 -9.54
CA SER A 21 -15.72 1.12 -10.16
C SER A 21 -16.73 0.49 -9.21
N TYR A 22 -16.53 0.58 -7.89
CA TYR A 22 -17.53 0.16 -6.91
C TYR A 22 -18.90 0.81 -7.15
N ALA A 23 -18.93 2.07 -7.60
CA ALA A 23 -20.18 2.78 -7.92
C ALA A 23 -20.91 2.20 -9.14
N LEU A 24 -20.21 1.51 -10.04
CA LEU A 24 -20.80 0.87 -11.23
C LEU A 24 -21.44 -0.47 -10.87
N ASP A 25 -20.81 -1.20 -9.95
CA ASP A 25 -21.27 -2.50 -9.48
C ASP A 25 -22.39 -2.33 -8.40
N HIS A 26 -22.40 -1.21 -7.66
CA HIS A 26 -23.33 -0.91 -6.57
C HIS A 26 -24.03 0.47 -6.74
N PRO A 27 -24.71 0.72 -7.88
CA PRO A 27 -25.25 2.04 -8.22
C PRO A 27 -26.34 2.55 -7.28
N ASP A 28 -26.97 1.66 -6.52
CA ASP A 28 -27.99 2.03 -5.53
C ASP A 28 -27.41 2.46 -4.18
N GLU A 29 -26.16 2.10 -3.91
CA GLU A 29 -25.46 2.37 -2.65
C GLU A 29 -24.48 3.52 -2.75
N PHE A 30 -23.79 3.67 -3.89
CA PHE A 30 -22.69 4.61 -4.06
C PHE A 30 -22.71 5.30 -5.42
N ARG A 31 -22.24 6.56 -5.48
CA ARG A 31 -22.11 7.33 -6.71
C ARG A 31 -20.94 8.30 -6.65
N VAL A 32 -20.10 8.32 -7.67
CA VAL A 32 -19.11 9.37 -7.91
C VAL A 32 -19.78 10.48 -8.72
N ILE A 33 -19.76 11.74 -8.21
CA ILE A 33 -20.48 12.87 -8.79
C ILE A 33 -19.59 14.00 -9.28
N ALA A 34 -18.32 14.00 -8.91
CA ALA A 34 -17.31 14.95 -9.41
C ALA A 34 -15.93 14.30 -9.45
N VAL A 35 -15.05 14.82 -10.30
CA VAL A 35 -13.68 14.35 -10.44
C VAL A 35 -12.70 15.51 -10.59
N ALA A 36 -11.55 15.41 -9.90
CA ALA A 36 -10.37 16.23 -10.11
C ALA A 36 -9.21 15.36 -10.61
N GLU A 37 -8.76 15.61 -11.85
CA GLU A 37 -7.67 14.88 -12.52
C GLU A 37 -7.02 15.81 -13.54
N PRO A 38 -5.71 16.09 -13.43
CA PRO A 38 -5.03 16.99 -14.38
C PRO A 38 -4.98 16.44 -15.81
N ASP A 39 -4.85 15.12 -15.98
CA ASP A 39 -4.86 14.48 -17.29
C ASP A 39 -6.27 14.52 -17.89
N GLN A 40 -6.43 15.28 -18.98
CA GLN A 40 -7.73 15.48 -19.64
C GLN A 40 -8.33 14.18 -20.16
N VAL A 41 -7.50 13.26 -20.66
CA VAL A 41 -7.99 12.00 -21.25
C VAL A 41 -8.58 11.12 -20.15
N ARG A 42 -7.84 10.91 -19.07
CA ARG A 42 -8.31 10.14 -17.89
C ARG A 42 -9.55 10.78 -17.27
N ARG A 43 -9.54 12.11 -17.11
CA ARG A 43 -10.69 12.84 -16.57
C ARG A 43 -11.94 12.63 -17.40
N SER A 44 -11.85 12.81 -18.73
CA SER A 44 -12.99 12.65 -19.64
C SER A 44 -13.49 11.21 -19.73
N GLN A 45 -12.59 10.22 -19.72
CA GLN A 45 -12.97 8.80 -19.71
C GLN A 45 -13.74 8.43 -18.44
N LEU A 46 -13.24 8.84 -17.27
CA LEU A 46 -13.92 8.59 -16.01
C LEU A 46 -15.27 9.31 -15.95
N ALA A 47 -15.32 10.58 -16.37
CA ALA A 47 -16.54 11.37 -16.38
C ALA A 47 -17.63 10.74 -17.27
N ALA A 48 -17.26 10.26 -18.45
CA ALA A 48 -18.18 9.55 -19.33
C ALA A 48 -18.72 8.26 -18.69
N LEU A 49 -17.83 7.47 -18.06
CA LEU A 49 -18.18 6.20 -17.42
C LEU A 49 -19.17 6.39 -16.25
N HIS A 50 -18.92 7.40 -15.41
CA HIS A 50 -19.74 7.70 -14.21
C HIS A 50 -20.86 8.72 -14.45
N LYS A 51 -21.02 9.22 -15.71
CA LYS A 51 -21.99 10.24 -16.10
C LYS A 51 -21.86 11.52 -15.26
N ILE A 52 -20.60 11.97 -15.07
CA ILE A 52 -20.26 13.20 -14.36
C ILE A 52 -20.44 14.37 -15.35
N PRO A 53 -21.29 15.37 -15.05
CA PRO A 53 -21.51 16.51 -15.92
C PRO A 53 -20.24 17.40 -16.01
N GLU A 54 -20.14 18.20 -17.07
CA GLU A 54 -18.94 18.99 -17.38
C GLU A 54 -18.58 19.97 -16.25
N GLU A 55 -19.57 20.59 -15.63
CA GLU A 55 -19.40 21.51 -14.50
C GLU A 55 -18.80 20.84 -13.24
N ASN A 56 -18.79 19.52 -13.16
CA ASN A 56 -18.24 18.75 -12.04
C ASN A 56 -16.90 18.04 -12.42
N GLN A 57 -16.25 18.48 -13.50
CA GLN A 57 -14.96 17.98 -13.97
C GLN A 57 -13.88 19.04 -13.78
N TYR A 58 -12.96 18.79 -12.89
CA TYR A 58 -11.92 19.76 -12.49
C TYR A 58 -10.53 19.24 -12.89
N GLU A 59 -9.67 20.16 -13.30
CA GLU A 59 -8.26 19.85 -13.63
C GLU A 59 -7.36 19.73 -12.40
N SER A 60 -7.82 20.25 -11.24
CA SER A 60 -7.09 20.18 -9.98
C SER A 60 -8.03 20.03 -8.79
N TYR A 61 -7.50 19.46 -7.70
CA TYR A 61 -8.27 19.28 -6.46
C TYR A 61 -8.58 20.61 -5.77
N GLU A 62 -7.74 21.63 -5.94
CA GLU A 62 -7.96 22.96 -5.38
C GLU A 62 -9.25 23.54 -5.94
N LYS A 63 -9.40 23.54 -7.28
CA LYS A 63 -10.62 24.05 -7.93
C LYS A 63 -11.88 23.29 -7.51
N LEU A 64 -11.77 21.96 -7.32
CA LEU A 64 -12.87 21.14 -6.83
C LEU A 64 -13.22 21.48 -5.38
N LEU A 65 -12.22 21.59 -4.50
CA LEU A 65 -12.41 21.84 -3.07
C LEU A 65 -12.67 23.32 -2.73
N GLU A 66 -12.52 24.25 -3.67
CA GLU A 66 -13.00 25.63 -3.55
C GLU A 66 -14.54 25.71 -3.62
N GLN A 67 -15.18 24.74 -4.27
CA GLN A 67 -16.66 24.69 -4.36
C GLN A 67 -17.30 24.39 -2.98
N GLU A 68 -18.57 24.70 -2.84
CA GLU A 68 -19.35 24.24 -1.69
C GLU A 68 -19.36 22.70 -1.64
N ARG A 69 -19.45 22.17 -0.42
CA ARG A 69 -19.47 20.70 -0.25
C ARG A 69 -20.64 20.07 -1.00
N MET A 70 -20.35 19.26 -2.01
CA MET A 70 -21.35 18.65 -2.90
C MET A 70 -21.60 17.15 -2.67
N ALA A 71 -20.74 16.49 -1.85
CA ALA A 71 -20.81 15.05 -1.61
C ALA A 71 -20.64 14.69 -0.13
N ASP A 72 -20.84 13.43 0.20
CA ASP A 72 -20.63 12.89 1.55
C ASP A 72 -19.15 12.68 1.85
N CYS A 73 -18.38 12.20 0.86
CA CYS A 73 -16.98 11.88 1.04
C CYS A 73 -16.11 12.26 -0.16
N ALA A 74 -14.82 12.30 0.07
CA ALA A 74 -13.76 12.42 -0.92
C ALA A 74 -12.93 11.13 -0.96
N LEU A 75 -12.69 10.60 -2.17
CA LEU A 75 -11.70 9.56 -2.44
C LEU A 75 -10.43 10.24 -2.89
N VAL A 76 -9.36 10.21 -2.08
CA VAL A 76 -8.06 10.83 -2.38
C VAL A 76 -7.09 9.74 -2.83
N CYS A 77 -6.76 9.74 -4.13
CA CYS A 77 -5.99 8.70 -4.81
C CYS A 77 -4.87 9.28 -5.67
N THR A 78 -4.22 10.31 -5.16
CA THR A 78 -3.07 10.99 -5.78
C THR A 78 -1.77 10.22 -5.55
N GLN A 79 -0.61 10.84 -5.78
CA GLN A 79 0.69 10.25 -5.43
C GLN A 79 1.02 10.49 -3.96
N ASP A 80 1.91 9.66 -3.40
CA ASP A 80 2.27 9.63 -1.96
C ASP A 80 2.47 11.02 -1.32
N GLN A 81 3.23 11.90 -1.98
CA GLN A 81 3.54 13.25 -1.48
C GLN A 81 2.39 14.25 -1.65
N MET A 82 1.33 13.87 -2.35
CA MET A 82 0.21 14.74 -2.69
C MET A 82 -1.07 14.36 -1.92
N HIS A 83 -0.99 13.53 -0.88
CA HIS A 83 -2.17 13.14 -0.10
C HIS A 83 -2.56 14.19 0.94
N TYR A 84 -1.55 14.80 1.59
CA TYR A 84 -1.77 15.67 2.74
C TYR A 84 -2.71 16.85 2.46
N GLU A 85 -2.42 17.64 1.43
CA GLU A 85 -3.19 18.85 1.13
C GLU A 85 -4.66 18.55 0.77
N PRO A 86 -4.97 17.68 -0.21
CA PRO A 86 -6.38 17.41 -0.53
C PRO A 86 -7.13 16.72 0.61
N VAL A 87 -6.48 15.88 1.43
CA VAL A 87 -7.11 15.28 2.61
C VAL A 87 -7.47 16.35 3.64
N THR A 88 -6.52 17.22 3.97
CA THR A 88 -6.75 18.28 4.96
C THR A 88 -7.81 19.29 4.51
N MET A 89 -7.77 19.71 3.25
CA MET A 89 -8.82 20.56 2.67
C MET A 89 -10.19 19.90 2.68
N ALA A 90 -10.28 18.62 2.30
CA ALA A 90 -11.53 17.88 2.29
C ALA A 90 -12.12 17.74 3.71
N LEU A 91 -11.31 17.39 4.72
CA LEU A 91 -11.73 17.33 6.12
C LEU A 91 -12.24 18.68 6.62
N GLN A 92 -11.54 19.79 6.31
CA GLN A 92 -11.93 21.15 6.66
C GLN A 92 -13.25 21.56 6.03
N ARG A 93 -13.54 21.07 4.81
CA ARG A 93 -14.81 21.25 4.10
C ARG A 93 -15.92 20.33 4.58
N GLY A 94 -15.65 19.45 5.56
CA GLY A 94 -16.62 18.57 6.18
C GLY A 94 -16.89 17.27 5.41
N TYR A 95 -16.03 16.89 4.45
CA TYR A 95 -16.09 15.57 3.82
C TYR A 95 -15.57 14.49 4.78
N HIS A 96 -16.16 13.30 4.74
CA HIS A 96 -15.44 12.09 5.13
C HIS A 96 -14.42 11.76 4.04
N VAL A 97 -13.30 11.12 4.40
CA VAL A 97 -12.21 10.87 3.44
C VAL A 97 -11.82 9.41 3.44
N LEU A 98 -11.68 8.82 2.25
CA LEU A 98 -10.93 7.60 2.00
C LEU A 98 -9.63 8.00 1.28
N CYS A 99 -8.48 7.77 1.91
CA CYS A 99 -7.18 8.16 1.40
C CYS A 99 -6.34 6.93 1.01
N GLU A 100 -5.75 6.95 -0.19
CA GLU A 100 -4.76 5.95 -0.57
C GLU A 100 -3.53 5.98 0.37
N LYS A 101 -2.90 4.81 0.50
CA LYS A 101 -1.67 4.66 1.28
C LYS A 101 -0.42 5.01 0.42
N PRO A 102 0.67 5.44 1.06
CA PRO A 102 0.78 5.83 2.46
C PRO A 102 0.13 7.19 2.72
N MET A 103 -0.25 7.48 3.95
CA MET A 103 -0.89 8.76 4.33
C MET A 103 -0.06 9.97 3.88
N SER A 104 1.21 9.98 4.19
CA SER A 104 2.23 10.94 3.75
C SER A 104 3.62 10.35 3.99
N PRO A 105 4.65 10.76 3.24
CA PRO A 105 6.06 10.47 3.56
C PRO A 105 6.61 11.26 4.76
N LYS A 106 5.87 12.24 5.29
CA LYS A 106 6.29 13.09 6.40
C LYS A 106 5.52 12.79 7.67
N LYS A 107 6.23 12.53 8.75
CA LYS A 107 5.66 12.14 10.05
C LYS A 107 4.73 13.21 10.64
N GLU A 108 5.07 14.47 10.45
CA GLU A 108 4.26 15.62 10.92
C GLU A 108 2.90 15.68 10.20
N GLU A 109 2.90 15.48 8.90
CA GLU A 109 1.68 15.45 8.08
C GLU A 109 0.76 14.28 8.47
N ILE A 110 1.33 13.10 8.76
CA ILE A 110 0.58 11.93 9.20
C ILE A 110 -0.19 12.23 10.50
N ILE A 111 0.48 12.82 11.50
CA ILE A 111 -0.17 13.19 12.78
C ILE A 111 -1.23 14.27 12.55
N GLN A 112 -0.91 15.30 11.77
CA GLN A 112 -1.85 16.40 11.50
C GLN A 112 -3.12 15.90 10.79
N MET A 113 -3.01 14.96 9.86
CA MET A 113 -4.19 14.34 9.21
C MET A 113 -5.08 13.64 10.25
N GLY A 114 -4.49 12.89 11.18
CA GLY A 114 -5.22 12.25 12.28
C GLY A 114 -5.92 13.27 13.18
N MET A 115 -5.19 14.29 13.63
CA MET A 115 -5.74 15.37 14.47
C MET A 115 -6.86 16.15 13.78
N LEU A 116 -6.75 16.41 12.49
CA LEU A 116 -7.79 17.11 11.73
C LEU A 116 -9.04 16.26 11.54
N ALA A 117 -8.90 14.95 11.33
CA ALA A 117 -10.05 14.05 11.27
C ALA A 117 -10.85 14.07 12.58
N GLU A 118 -10.16 14.02 13.72
CA GLU A 118 -10.78 14.13 15.04
C GLU A 118 -11.40 15.51 15.25
N LYS A 119 -10.64 16.59 15.00
CA LYS A 119 -11.10 17.99 15.18
C LYS A 119 -12.38 18.30 14.42
N TYR A 120 -12.52 17.80 13.20
CA TYR A 120 -13.69 18.06 12.35
C TYR A 120 -14.78 16.99 12.49
N ASP A 121 -14.59 16.00 13.37
CA ASP A 121 -15.50 14.85 13.53
C ASP A 121 -15.84 14.21 12.17
N ARG A 122 -14.81 13.84 11.42
CA ARG A 122 -14.92 13.20 10.11
C ARG A 122 -14.14 11.89 10.08
N VAL A 123 -14.71 10.93 9.39
CA VAL A 123 -14.02 9.68 9.11
C VAL A 123 -12.87 9.98 8.15
N LEU A 124 -11.66 9.65 8.55
CA LEU A 124 -10.52 9.48 7.67
C LEU A 124 -10.14 8.00 7.69
N ALA A 125 -10.46 7.29 6.63
CA ALA A 125 -10.10 5.90 6.41
C ALA A 125 -8.90 5.82 5.47
N ILE A 126 -7.94 4.96 5.79
CA ILE A 126 -6.77 4.71 4.96
C ILE A 126 -6.93 3.38 4.23
N CYS A 127 -6.48 3.31 2.98
CA CYS A 127 -6.63 2.13 2.13
C CYS A 127 -5.69 0.98 2.54
N HIS A 128 -5.71 0.60 3.82
CA HIS A 128 -5.07 -0.61 4.35
C HIS A 128 -5.93 -1.84 4.04
N VAL A 129 -6.03 -2.15 2.77
CA VAL A 129 -6.92 -3.19 2.23
C VAL A 129 -6.69 -4.58 2.80
N LEU A 130 -5.48 -4.89 3.28
CA LEU A 130 -5.15 -6.20 3.82
C LEU A 130 -5.95 -6.55 5.08
N ARG A 131 -6.38 -5.57 5.89
CA ARG A 131 -7.30 -5.82 7.02
C ARG A 131 -8.64 -6.38 6.62
N TYR A 132 -9.03 -6.20 5.36
CA TYR A 132 -10.27 -6.73 4.78
C TYR A 132 -10.07 -8.05 4.02
N SER A 133 -8.85 -8.60 4.02
CA SER A 133 -8.60 -9.91 3.42
C SER A 133 -9.18 -11.03 4.29
N SER A 134 -9.76 -12.05 3.66
CA SER A 134 -10.21 -13.25 4.36
C SER A 134 -9.08 -13.93 5.13
N PHE A 135 -7.85 -13.84 4.62
CA PHE A 135 -6.67 -14.41 5.23
C PHE A 135 -6.33 -13.75 6.58
N TYR A 136 -6.11 -12.42 6.59
CA TYR A 136 -5.75 -11.73 7.83
C TYR A 136 -6.92 -11.62 8.81
N THR A 137 -8.15 -11.53 8.32
CA THR A 137 -9.35 -11.62 9.17
C THR A 137 -9.39 -12.97 9.89
N LYS A 138 -9.09 -14.06 9.18
CA LYS A 138 -9.06 -15.41 9.78
C LYS A 138 -7.93 -15.55 10.80
N LEU A 139 -6.73 -15.04 10.51
CA LEU A 139 -5.64 -15.03 11.49
C LEU A 139 -6.02 -14.26 12.76
N ARG A 140 -6.67 -13.09 12.61
CA ARG A 140 -7.15 -12.30 13.73
C ARG A 140 -8.20 -13.06 14.57
N GLU A 141 -9.16 -13.73 13.94
CA GLU A 141 -10.14 -14.58 14.62
C GLU A 141 -9.47 -15.71 15.44
N LEU A 142 -8.43 -16.35 14.89
CA LEU A 142 -7.68 -17.40 15.55
C LEU A 142 -6.91 -16.87 16.78
N ILE A 143 -6.33 -15.68 16.68
CA ILE A 143 -5.69 -15.01 17.81
C ILE A 143 -6.74 -14.63 18.89
N ASP A 144 -7.86 -14.03 18.47
CA ASP A 144 -8.91 -13.56 19.39
C ASP A 144 -9.62 -14.72 20.11
N SER A 145 -9.69 -15.90 19.50
CA SER A 145 -10.20 -17.14 20.12
C SER A 145 -9.16 -17.90 20.93
N GLU A 146 -7.94 -17.36 21.07
CA GLU A 146 -6.83 -18.01 21.75
C GLU A 146 -6.52 -19.44 21.22
N LYS A 147 -6.75 -19.69 19.93
CA LYS A 147 -6.57 -21.01 19.30
C LYS A 147 -5.16 -21.60 19.53
N ILE A 148 -4.14 -20.75 19.67
CA ILE A 148 -2.75 -21.10 19.97
C ILE A 148 -2.32 -20.63 21.37
N GLY A 149 -3.28 -20.31 22.25
CA GLY A 149 -3.01 -19.66 23.53
C GLY A 149 -2.59 -18.19 23.37
N ARG A 150 -1.83 -17.65 24.33
CA ARG A 150 -1.31 -16.29 24.26
C ARG A 150 -0.29 -16.18 23.14
N LEU A 151 -0.46 -15.18 22.26
CA LEU A 151 0.52 -14.86 21.21
C LEU A 151 1.82 -14.38 21.86
N MET A 152 2.94 -14.97 21.47
CA MET A 152 4.28 -14.66 22.00
C MET A 152 5.16 -13.95 20.98
N SER A 153 5.15 -14.43 19.72
CA SER A 153 5.94 -13.80 18.68
C SER A 153 5.33 -13.98 17.28
N ILE A 154 5.71 -13.08 16.38
CA ILE A 154 5.32 -13.07 14.97
C ILE A 154 6.57 -13.03 14.10
N GLN A 155 6.66 -13.91 13.11
CA GLN A 155 7.61 -13.80 12.02
C GLN A 155 6.84 -13.57 10.73
N ALA A 156 7.13 -12.49 9.99
CA ALA A 156 6.43 -12.15 8.76
C ALA A 156 7.41 -11.76 7.66
N MET A 157 7.00 -12.00 6.41
CA MET A 157 7.80 -11.67 5.24
C MET A 157 6.93 -11.10 4.12
N GLU A 158 7.37 -9.98 3.57
CA GLU A 158 6.97 -9.44 2.27
C GLU A 158 7.99 -9.84 1.22
N SER A 159 7.66 -10.83 0.42
CA SER A 159 8.38 -11.21 -0.79
C SER A 159 7.94 -10.29 -1.92
N VAL A 160 8.77 -9.31 -2.30
CA VAL A 160 8.37 -8.32 -3.31
C VAL A 160 8.34 -8.90 -4.72
N GLY A 161 9.13 -9.96 -4.97
CA GLY A 161 9.35 -10.51 -6.31
C GLY A 161 10.38 -9.67 -7.10
N PHE A 162 11.41 -10.34 -7.64
CA PHE A 162 12.51 -9.69 -8.35
C PHE A 162 12.03 -8.80 -9.51
N TRP A 163 11.01 -9.26 -10.19
CA TRP A 163 10.40 -8.61 -11.34
C TRP A 163 9.60 -7.36 -10.93
N HIS A 164 8.82 -7.43 -9.84
CA HIS A 164 8.03 -6.30 -9.34
C HIS A 164 8.94 -5.21 -8.76
N HIS A 165 9.98 -5.60 -7.99
CA HIS A 165 10.93 -4.63 -7.47
C HIS A 165 11.66 -3.89 -8.59
N ALA A 166 12.18 -4.62 -9.59
CA ALA A 166 12.85 -4.03 -10.74
C ALA A 166 11.94 -3.06 -11.54
N HIS A 167 10.65 -3.40 -11.66
CA HIS A 167 9.66 -2.55 -12.32
C HIS A 167 9.37 -1.29 -11.51
N SER A 168 8.91 -1.45 -10.28
CA SER A 168 8.31 -0.38 -9.48
C SER A 168 9.33 0.47 -8.71
N PHE A 169 10.36 -0.19 -8.15
CA PHE A 169 11.28 0.38 -7.17
C PHE A 169 12.71 0.61 -7.70
N VAL A 170 12.98 0.20 -8.94
CA VAL A 170 14.24 0.50 -9.64
C VAL A 170 14.00 1.43 -10.83
N ARG A 171 13.03 1.12 -11.70
CA ARG A 171 12.71 1.90 -12.91
C ARG A 171 11.56 2.87 -12.74
N GLY A 172 10.57 2.48 -11.94
CA GLY A 172 9.27 3.13 -11.79
C GLY A 172 9.27 4.34 -10.86
N ASN A 173 8.06 4.80 -10.56
CA ASN A 173 7.81 6.04 -9.81
C ASN A 173 8.26 5.97 -8.35
N TRP A 174 8.37 4.77 -7.77
CA TRP A 174 8.74 4.57 -6.36
C TRP A 174 10.23 4.25 -6.15
N ARG A 175 11.08 4.50 -7.16
CA ARG A 175 12.51 4.21 -7.12
C ARG A 175 13.32 5.11 -6.20
N ASN A 176 12.85 6.34 -5.98
CA ASN A 176 13.59 7.35 -5.24
C ASN A 176 12.81 7.78 -3.98
N ALA A 177 13.40 7.56 -2.81
CA ALA A 177 12.75 7.85 -1.53
C ALA A 177 12.43 9.34 -1.32
N LYS A 178 13.18 10.26 -1.96
CA LYS A 178 12.91 11.71 -1.87
C LYS A 178 11.78 12.16 -2.79
N GLU A 179 11.60 11.48 -3.92
CA GLU A 179 10.54 11.79 -4.89
C GLU A 179 9.22 11.10 -4.53
N SER A 180 9.28 10.01 -3.79
CA SER A 180 8.13 9.22 -3.35
C SER A 180 8.18 9.03 -1.83
N SER A 181 8.58 7.86 -1.34
CA SER A 181 8.74 7.54 0.06
C SER A 181 9.72 6.37 0.25
N PRO A 182 10.27 6.14 1.46
CA PRO A 182 11.08 4.95 1.73
C PRO A 182 10.33 3.65 1.42
N MET A 183 11.05 2.60 1.01
CA MET A 183 10.48 1.30 0.66
C MET A 183 9.59 0.72 1.77
N ILE A 184 10.03 0.82 3.01
CA ILE A 184 9.30 0.33 4.18
C ILE A 184 7.95 1.04 4.36
N LEU A 185 7.86 2.32 4.01
CA LEU A 185 6.60 3.06 4.05
C LEU A 185 5.76 2.79 2.80
N GLN A 186 6.35 2.90 1.62
CA GLN A 186 5.59 2.80 0.36
C GLN A 186 4.98 1.41 0.16
N LYS A 187 5.78 0.35 0.33
CA LYS A 187 5.35 -1.04 0.12
C LYS A 187 4.83 -1.68 1.39
N CYS A 188 5.55 -1.52 2.50
CA CYS A 188 5.34 -2.30 3.71
C CYS A 188 4.51 -1.56 4.79
N CYS A 189 3.93 -0.39 4.51
CA CYS A 189 2.96 0.21 5.44
C CYS A 189 1.75 -0.71 5.68
N HIS A 190 1.36 -1.50 4.70
CA HIS A 190 0.37 -2.57 4.87
C HIS A 190 0.81 -3.61 5.90
N ASP A 191 2.09 -4.01 5.84
CA ASP A 191 2.64 -5.03 6.72
C ASP A 191 2.78 -4.48 8.15
N MET A 192 3.25 -3.24 8.32
CA MET A 192 3.29 -2.57 9.63
C MET A 192 1.89 -2.44 10.24
N ASP A 193 0.88 -2.15 9.43
CA ASP A 193 -0.51 -2.06 9.84
C ASP A 193 -1.07 -3.43 10.30
N ILE A 194 -0.80 -4.48 9.54
CA ILE A 194 -1.21 -5.85 9.90
C ILE A 194 -0.50 -6.32 11.17
N LEU A 195 0.80 -6.08 11.31
CA LEU A 195 1.56 -6.49 12.47
C LEU A 195 1.09 -5.79 13.75
N LEU A 196 0.83 -4.48 13.68
CA LEU A 196 0.22 -3.72 14.78
C LEU A 196 -1.16 -4.29 15.15
N TRP A 197 -1.99 -4.61 14.15
CA TRP A 197 -3.31 -5.16 14.38
C TRP A 197 -3.28 -6.54 15.01
N LEU A 198 -2.42 -7.45 14.54
CA LEU A 198 -2.30 -8.81 15.07
C LEU A 198 -1.65 -8.85 16.44
N ALA A 199 -0.69 -7.98 16.72
CA ALA A 199 -0.05 -7.85 18.05
C ALA A 199 -1.02 -7.40 19.15
N LYS A 200 -2.09 -6.65 18.79
CA LYS A 200 -3.13 -6.17 19.73
C LYS A 200 -2.63 -5.25 20.84
N ALA A 201 -1.49 -4.61 20.66
CA ALA A 201 -0.88 -3.69 21.62
C ALA A 201 -0.10 -2.59 20.90
N PRO A 202 0.16 -1.44 21.52
CA PRO A 202 1.06 -0.43 21.00
C PRO A 202 2.48 -0.97 20.83
N CYS A 203 3.19 -0.49 19.80
CA CYS A 203 4.61 -0.76 19.63
C CYS A 203 5.43 0.01 20.67
N ARG A 204 6.48 -0.62 21.22
CA ARG A 204 7.37 -0.06 22.23
C ARG A 204 8.73 0.33 21.67
N LYS A 205 9.35 -0.57 20.89
CA LYS A 205 10.67 -0.36 20.31
C LYS A 205 10.76 -0.91 18.89
N ILE A 206 11.60 -0.28 18.08
CA ILE A 206 11.85 -0.69 16.69
C ILE A 206 13.35 -0.64 16.41
N SER A 207 13.90 -1.71 15.84
CA SER A 207 15.22 -1.73 15.23
C SER A 207 15.16 -2.21 13.78
N SER A 208 16.05 -1.71 12.94
CA SER A 208 15.98 -2.05 11.51
C SER A 208 17.36 -2.05 10.85
N PHE A 209 17.56 -2.99 9.92
CA PHE A 209 18.74 -3.12 9.07
C PHE A 209 18.28 -3.31 7.62
N GLY A 210 18.90 -2.60 6.69
CA GLY A 210 18.57 -2.72 5.27
C GLY A 210 19.45 -1.82 4.42
N LYS A 211 19.59 -2.16 3.16
CA LYS A 211 20.47 -1.42 2.25
C LYS A 211 20.02 -1.61 0.80
N LEU A 212 20.42 -0.66 -0.05
CA LEU A 212 20.48 -0.85 -1.49
C LEU A 212 21.87 -1.41 -1.81
N THR A 213 21.91 -2.67 -2.21
CA THR A 213 23.20 -3.37 -2.42
C THR A 213 23.39 -3.90 -3.83
N PHE A 214 22.32 -4.32 -4.51
CA PHE A 214 22.43 -5.00 -5.79
C PHE A 214 22.14 -4.09 -6.99
N PHE A 215 21.09 -3.29 -6.95
CA PHE A 215 20.68 -2.42 -8.06
C PHE A 215 21.48 -1.11 -8.09
N THR A 216 22.80 -1.22 -8.22
CA THR A 216 23.79 -0.12 -8.22
C THR A 216 24.71 -0.21 -9.43
N GLU A 217 25.33 0.91 -9.80
CA GLU A 217 26.26 0.95 -10.95
C GLU A 217 27.49 0.06 -10.76
N GLU A 218 27.93 -0.13 -9.51
CA GLU A 218 29.06 -0.99 -9.17
C GLU A 218 28.83 -2.48 -9.53
N ASN A 219 27.56 -2.91 -9.54
CA ASN A 219 27.17 -4.27 -9.90
C ASN A 219 26.77 -4.42 -11.37
N ALA A 220 26.92 -3.37 -12.18
CA ALA A 220 26.60 -3.46 -13.60
C ALA A 220 27.51 -4.50 -14.27
N PRO A 221 26.95 -5.47 -15.03
CA PRO A 221 27.76 -6.39 -15.80
C PRO A 221 28.64 -5.64 -16.80
N ALA A 222 29.80 -6.21 -17.11
CA ALA A 222 30.77 -5.58 -18.02
C ALA A 222 30.10 -5.18 -19.35
N HIS A 223 30.33 -3.94 -19.79
CA HIS A 223 29.77 -3.39 -21.03
C HIS A 223 28.23 -3.27 -21.05
N ALA A 224 27.54 -3.36 -19.90
CA ALA A 224 26.11 -3.10 -19.84
C ALA A 224 25.84 -1.62 -20.17
N PRO A 225 25.04 -1.31 -21.20
CA PRO A 225 24.71 0.07 -21.56
C PRO A 225 23.69 0.66 -20.56
N LYS A 226 23.53 1.98 -20.57
CA LYS A 226 22.52 2.66 -19.72
C LYS A 226 21.09 2.24 -20.01
N ARG A 227 20.83 1.72 -21.20
CA ARG A 227 19.53 1.20 -21.63
C ARG A 227 19.69 -0.19 -22.23
N CYS A 228 18.82 -1.11 -21.87
CA CYS A 228 18.92 -2.51 -22.34
C CYS A 228 18.89 -2.65 -23.86
N MET A 229 18.15 -1.76 -24.57
CA MET A 229 18.01 -1.85 -26.02
C MET A 229 19.15 -1.21 -26.82
N ASP A 230 20.16 -0.62 -26.17
CA ASP A 230 21.33 -0.02 -26.79
C ASP A 230 22.45 -1.04 -27.05
N GLY A 231 22.07 -2.27 -27.40
CA GLY A 231 23.02 -3.34 -27.75
C GLY A 231 23.63 -4.05 -26.51
N CYS A 232 22.86 -4.23 -25.43
CA CYS A 232 23.33 -4.94 -24.25
C CYS A 232 23.80 -6.37 -24.59
N PRO A 233 25.06 -6.74 -24.24
CA PRO A 233 25.58 -8.08 -24.48
C PRO A 233 24.95 -9.16 -23.59
N HIS A 234 24.29 -8.76 -22.48
CA HIS A 234 23.71 -9.65 -21.45
C HIS A 234 22.22 -9.96 -21.68
N ARG A 235 21.71 -9.84 -22.90
CA ARG A 235 20.28 -10.05 -23.22
C ARG A 235 19.79 -11.46 -22.88
N ASP A 236 20.65 -12.46 -22.93
CA ASP A 236 20.27 -13.87 -22.78
C ASP A 236 20.41 -14.37 -21.33
N ASP A 237 21.26 -13.76 -20.52
CA ASP A 237 21.60 -14.17 -19.15
C ASP A 237 21.12 -13.18 -18.07
N CYS A 238 20.64 -12.00 -18.45
CA CYS A 238 20.12 -11.01 -17.51
C CYS A 238 18.62 -11.20 -17.26
N ALA A 239 18.25 -11.52 -16.01
CA ALA A 239 16.84 -11.63 -15.60
C ALA A 239 16.05 -10.33 -15.75
N PHE A 240 16.72 -9.18 -15.85
CA PHE A 240 16.12 -7.85 -15.91
C PHE A 240 16.17 -7.24 -17.31
N TYR A 241 16.57 -8.01 -18.34
CA TYR A 241 16.63 -7.52 -19.72
C TYR A 241 15.24 -7.09 -20.20
N VAL A 242 15.12 -5.83 -20.54
CA VAL A 242 13.83 -5.14 -20.70
C VAL A 242 12.89 -5.76 -21.73
N PRO A 243 13.32 -6.10 -22.98
CA PRO A 243 12.41 -6.72 -23.93
C PRO A 243 11.86 -8.07 -23.44
N LYS A 244 12.74 -8.92 -22.90
CA LYS A 244 12.34 -10.21 -22.31
C LYS A 244 11.42 -10.04 -21.13
N PHE A 245 11.72 -9.05 -20.27
CA PHE A 245 10.93 -8.76 -19.07
C PHE A 245 9.49 -8.30 -19.41
N TYR A 246 9.32 -7.31 -20.31
CA TYR A 246 8.00 -6.74 -20.59
C TYR A 246 7.19 -7.48 -21.67
N LEU A 247 7.83 -8.26 -22.53
CA LEU A 247 7.15 -8.89 -23.67
C LEU A 247 7.04 -10.41 -23.59
N GLU A 248 7.82 -11.05 -22.71
CA GLU A 248 7.87 -12.51 -22.62
C GLU A 248 7.58 -13.03 -21.20
N HIS A 249 7.81 -12.21 -20.13
CA HIS A 249 7.56 -12.64 -18.78
C HIS A 249 6.06 -12.66 -18.47
N PRO A 250 5.49 -13.79 -18.00
CA PRO A 250 4.03 -13.92 -17.80
C PRO A 250 3.43 -12.85 -16.90
N LYS A 251 4.16 -12.41 -15.89
CA LYS A 251 3.72 -11.39 -14.93
C LYS A 251 3.61 -9.98 -15.55
N ALA A 252 4.26 -9.71 -16.64
CA ALA A 252 4.19 -8.40 -17.27
C ALA A 252 2.77 -8.07 -17.77
N GLU A 253 2.07 -9.07 -18.29
CA GLU A 253 0.69 -8.94 -18.74
C GLU A 253 -0.31 -9.18 -17.59
N THR A 254 -0.17 -10.29 -16.86
CA THR A 254 -1.13 -10.68 -15.82
C THR A 254 -1.21 -9.67 -14.67
N ASP A 255 -0.11 -9.03 -14.31
CA ASP A 255 -0.05 -8.02 -13.25
C ASP A 255 -0.16 -6.59 -13.81
N GLY A 256 -0.41 -6.45 -15.12
CA GLY A 256 -0.67 -5.18 -15.77
C GLY A 256 0.52 -4.24 -15.87
N LEU A 257 1.77 -4.73 -15.73
CA LEU A 257 2.98 -3.90 -15.74
C LEU A 257 3.17 -3.14 -17.06
N VAL A 258 2.72 -3.71 -18.16
CA VAL A 258 2.78 -3.09 -19.49
C VAL A 258 1.97 -1.80 -19.57
N TYR A 259 0.88 -1.68 -18.82
CA TYR A 259 0.04 -0.48 -18.78
C TYR A 259 0.69 0.69 -18.02
N ALA A 260 1.69 0.42 -17.18
CA ALA A 260 2.54 1.47 -16.61
C ALA A 260 3.59 1.97 -17.62
N VAL A 261 3.96 1.15 -18.60
CA VAL A 261 4.89 1.52 -19.68
C VAL A 261 4.18 2.35 -20.74
N THR A 262 3.00 1.91 -21.17
CA THR A 262 2.13 2.63 -22.13
C THR A 262 0.65 2.33 -21.85
N PRO A 263 -0.25 3.30 -22.04
CA PRO A 263 -1.68 3.09 -21.79
C PRO A 263 -2.32 1.98 -22.64
N SER A 264 -1.82 1.74 -23.85
CA SER A 264 -2.36 0.70 -24.75
C SER A 264 -1.90 -0.71 -24.37
N GLY A 265 -0.69 -0.83 -23.77
CA GLY A 265 -0.10 -2.11 -23.39
C GLY A 265 0.28 -3.03 -24.57
N ASP A 266 0.05 -2.61 -25.81
CA ASP A 266 0.39 -3.40 -26.99
C ASP A 266 1.91 -3.47 -27.23
N LYS A 267 2.36 -4.55 -27.88
CA LYS A 267 3.77 -4.85 -28.06
C LYS A 267 4.57 -3.76 -28.78
N GLU A 268 3.99 -3.12 -29.78
CA GLU A 268 4.66 -2.10 -30.60
C GLU A 268 4.85 -0.82 -29.78
N SER A 269 3.79 -0.34 -29.13
CA SER A 269 3.81 0.82 -28.24
C SER A 269 4.75 0.61 -27.06
N VAL A 270 4.74 -0.59 -26.44
CA VAL A 270 5.66 -0.95 -25.36
C VAL A 270 7.11 -0.87 -25.86
N LEU A 271 7.45 -1.49 -26.99
CA LEU A 271 8.80 -1.41 -27.56
C LEU A 271 9.24 0.02 -27.86
N ALA A 272 8.33 0.85 -28.40
CA ALA A 272 8.62 2.26 -28.66
C ALA A 272 8.91 3.04 -27.36
N ALA A 273 8.07 2.86 -26.35
CA ALA A 273 8.24 3.52 -25.04
C ALA A 273 9.51 3.05 -24.30
N LEU A 274 9.91 1.80 -24.43
CA LEU A 274 11.14 1.28 -23.83
C LEU A 274 12.43 1.87 -24.42
N LYS A 275 12.39 2.43 -25.62
CA LYS A 275 13.57 3.10 -26.22
C LYS A 275 13.95 4.38 -25.47
N THR A 276 13.00 5.14 -25.01
CA THR A 276 13.23 6.48 -24.41
C THR A 276 12.71 6.63 -23.00
N GLY A 277 11.65 5.91 -22.61
CA GLY A 277 10.98 6.02 -21.33
C GLY A 277 11.78 5.40 -20.16
N PRO A 278 11.35 5.64 -18.92
CA PRO A 278 12.07 5.21 -17.72
C PRO A 278 12.21 3.69 -17.62
N TYR A 279 11.23 2.94 -18.07
CA TYR A 279 11.21 1.48 -17.97
C TYR A 279 12.20 0.76 -18.90
N GLY A 280 12.78 1.46 -19.87
CA GLY A 280 13.82 0.92 -20.74
C GLY A 280 15.24 0.98 -20.20
N ARG A 281 15.45 1.61 -19.01
CA ARG A 281 16.76 1.75 -18.38
C ARG A 281 17.29 0.40 -17.89
N CYS A 282 18.61 0.25 -17.89
CA CYS A 282 19.28 -0.85 -17.20
C CYS A 282 19.05 -0.69 -15.69
N VAL A 283 18.73 -1.77 -14.97
CA VAL A 283 18.48 -1.72 -13.51
C VAL A 283 19.71 -1.29 -12.71
N PHE A 284 20.89 -1.44 -13.27
CA PHE A 284 22.16 -1.05 -12.63
C PHE A 284 22.54 0.42 -12.91
N HIS A 285 21.82 1.11 -13.79
CA HIS A 285 22.06 2.51 -14.16
C HIS A 285 20.82 3.39 -13.91
N CYS A 286 19.98 2.99 -12.97
CA CYS A 286 18.86 3.81 -12.50
C CYS A 286 19.29 4.73 -11.35
N ASP A 287 18.48 5.73 -11.07
CA ASP A 287 18.64 6.70 -9.99
C ASP A 287 17.82 6.29 -8.74
N ASN A 288 17.67 4.98 -8.53
CA ASN A 288 16.97 4.42 -7.39
C ASN A 288 17.78 4.59 -6.11
N THR A 289 17.08 4.90 -5.00
CA THR A 289 17.66 5.10 -3.67
C THR A 289 17.02 4.25 -2.60
N VAL A 290 15.88 3.61 -2.91
CA VAL A 290 15.19 2.74 -1.96
C VAL A 290 15.94 1.43 -1.76
N VAL A 291 15.82 0.85 -0.57
CA VAL A 291 16.48 -0.40 -0.21
C VAL A 291 15.97 -1.58 -1.04
N ASP A 292 16.82 -2.57 -1.32
CA ASP A 292 16.43 -3.81 -1.99
C ASP A 292 16.19 -4.98 -1.03
N HIS A 293 16.55 -4.82 0.24
CA HIS A 293 16.17 -5.71 1.35
C HIS A 293 16.20 -4.96 2.68
N GLN A 294 15.33 -5.37 3.62
CA GLN A 294 15.23 -4.76 4.94
C GLN A 294 14.68 -5.76 5.95
N VAL A 295 15.22 -5.74 7.16
CA VAL A 295 14.73 -6.49 8.32
C VAL A 295 14.33 -5.47 9.39
N VAL A 296 13.15 -5.68 10.00
CA VAL A 296 12.64 -4.84 11.08
C VAL A 296 12.27 -5.74 12.25
N ASN A 297 12.79 -5.45 13.44
CA ASN A 297 12.35 -6.10 14.67
C ASN A 297 11.59 -5.09 15.54
N MET A 298 10.51 -5.54 16.14
CA MET A 298 9.61 -4.72 16.95
C MET A 298 9.27 -5.43 18.27
N GLU A 299 9.17 -4.66 19.34
CA GLU A 299 8.73 -5.08 20.66
C GLU A 299 7.43 -4.35 20.98
N PHE A 300 6.38 -5.07 21.39
CA PHE A 300 5.08 -4.51 21.74
C PHE A 300 4.87 -4.46 23.25
N GLU A 301 3.96 -3.60 23.74
CA GLU A 301 3.72 -3.39 25.18
C GLU A 301 3.22 -4.64 25.92
N ASN A 302 2.62 -5.60 25.22
CA ASN A 302 2.16 -6.88 25.75
C ASN A 302 3.20 -8.01 25.63
N ASP A 303 4.47 -7.65 25.42
CA ASP A 303 5.63 -8.55 25.26
C ASP A 303 5.54 -9.48 24.03
N VAL A 304 4.79 -9.09 23.01
CA VAL A 304 4.85 -9.75 21.70
C VAL A 304 6.07 -9.22 20.93
N GLU A 305 6.92 -10.13 20.49
CA GLU A 305 8.09 -9.84 19.66
C GLU A 305 7.81 -10.10 18.20
N VAL A 306 8.21 -9.20 17.31
CA VAL A 306 7.97 -9.31 15.88
C VAL A 306 9.27 -9.19 15.08
N SER A 307 9.50 -10.10 14.15
CA SER A 307 10.53 -10.01 13.12
C SER A 307 9.88 -9.96 11.73
N PHE A 308 10.16 -8.89 10.99
CA PHE A 308 9.63 -8.67 9.64
C PHE A 308 10.78 -8.58 8.63
N VAL A 309 10.63 -9.26 7.50
CA VAL A 309 11.61 -9.24 6.40
C VAL A 309 10.94 -8.76 5.12
N MET A 310 11.53 -7.79 4.45
CA MET A 310 11.22 -7.40 3.08
C MET A 310 12.39 -7.73 2.17
N SER A 311 12.14 -8.40 1.04
CA SER A 311 13.18 -8.73 0.08
C SER A 311 12.73 -8.58 -1.36
N ALA A 312 13.57 -7.91 -2.18
CA ALA A 312 13.45 -7.87 -3.63
C ALA A 312 13.85 -9.20 -4.31
N PHE A 313 14.64 -10.05 -3.62
CA PHE A 313 15.28 -11.24 -4.20
C PHE A 313 14.46 -12.50 -3.98
N THR A 314 13.20 -12.43 -4.37
CA THR A 314 12.26 -13.55 -4.27
C THR A 314 11.65 -13.87 -5.64
N LYS A 315 11.27 -15.12 -5.84
CA LYS A 315 10.64 -15.59 -7.09
C LYS A 315 9.27 -14.93 -7.27
N ASP A 316 8.45 -15.00 -6.24
CA ASP A 316 7.06 -14.57 -6.28
C ASP A 316 6.82 -13.37 -5.36
N CYS A 317 5.82 -12.57 -5.70
CA CYS A 317 5.31 -11.51 -4.83
C CYS A 317 4.27 -12.15 -3.90
N LYS A 318 4.62 -12.32 -2.62
CA LYS A 318 3.74 -12.96 -1.63
C LYS A 318 4.05 -12.57 -0.19
N ARG A 319 3.09 -12.82 0.68
CA ARG A 319 3.19 -12.64 2.13
C ARG A 319 3.08 -13.96 2.86
N THR A 320 4.08 -14.24 3.70
CA THR A 320 4.06 -15.37 4.63
C THR A 320 4.14 -14.88 6.06
N ILE A 321 3.52 -15.62 6.97
CA ILE A 321 3.50 -15.29 8.39
C ILE A 321 3.52 -16.54 9.25
N THR A 322 4.26 -16.49 10.36
CA THR A 322 4.22 -17.50 11.42
C THR A 322 3.87 -16.80 12.73
N LEU A 323 2.82 -17.27 13.40
CA LEU A 323 2.38 -16.83 14.71
C LEU A 323 2.71 -17.91 15.73
N MET A 324 3.49 -17.59 16.74
CA MET A 324 3.92 -18.52 17.79
C MET A 324 3.23 -18.17 19.10
N GLY A 325 2.44 -19.09 19.60
CA GLY A 325 1.69 -18.95 20.84
C GLY A 325 2.13 -19.94 21.91
N THR A 326 1.55 -19.83 23.11
CA THR A 326 1.89 -20.71 24.24
C THR A 326 1.42 -22.15 24.09
N ASN A 327 0.40 -22.39 23.25
CA ASN A 327 -0.23 -23.70 23.08
C ASN A 327 -0.21 -24.21 21.62
N GLY A 328 0.39 -23.45 20.70
CA GLY A 328 0.43 -23.83 19.29
C GLY A 328 1.16 -22.83 18.41
N GLU A 329 1.24 -23.18 17.13
CA GLU A 329 1.83 -22.36 16.07
C GLU A 329 0.86 -22.25 14.90
N ILE A 330 0.80 -21.09 14.26
CA ILE A 330 0.08 -20.89 13.00
C ILE A 330 1.08 -20.47 11.93
N GLN A 331 1.07 -21.17 10.79
CA GLN A 331 1.78 -20.81 9.58
C GLN A 331 0.80 -20.41 8.49
N GLY A 332 1.04 -19.30 7.81
CA GLY A 332 0.15 -18.78 6.78
C GLY A 332 0.87 -18.34 5.52
N ASP A 333 0.27 -18.61 4.36
CA ASP A 333 0.61 -18.08 3.06
C ASP A 333 -0.61 -17.38 2.46
N MET A 334 -0.54 -16.06 2.31
CA MET A 334 -1.70 -15.25 1.93
C MET A 334 -2.12 -15.53 0.48
N GLU A 335 -1.17 -15.64 -0.42
CA GLU A 335 -1.44 -15.80 -1.86
C GLU A 335 -1.94 -17.21 -2.19
N GLU A 336 -1.47 -18.22 -1.46
CA GLU A 336 -1.99 -19.58 -1.55
C GLU A 336 -3.32 -19.75 -0.81
N GLY A 337 -3.67 -18.82 0.10
CA GLY A 337 -4.87 -18.89 0.93
C GLY A 337 -4.83 -20.01 1.95
N ILE A 338 -3.65 -20.42 2.40
CA ILE A 338 -3.46 -21.56 3.29
C ILE A 338 -3.06 -21.09 4.68
N ILE A 339 -3.73 -21.63 5.71
CA ILE A 339 -3.39 -21.45 7.12
C ILE A 339 -3.25 -22.84 7.75
N ARG A 340 -2.08 -23.15 8.33
CA ARG A 340 -1.79 -24.37 9.08
C ARG A 340 -1.69 -24.05 10.55
N ILE A 341 -2.39 -24.82 11.39
CA ILE A 341 -2.42 -24.63 12.84
C ILE A 341 -1.89 -25.91 13.47
N PHE A 342 -0.77 -25.81 14.17
CA PHE A 342 -0.19 -26.92 14.92
C PHE A 342 -0.51 -26.74 16.41
N ASP A 343 -1.18 -27.73 16.99
CA ASP A 343 -1.56 -27.76 18.42
C ASP A 343 -0.53 -28.56 19.22
N PHE A 344 0.06 -27.93 20.25
CA PHE A 344 1.14 -28.54 21.03
C PHE A 344 0.65 -29.66 21.95
N VAL A 345 -0.62 -29.64 22.37
CA VAL A 345 -1.18 -30.63 23.29
C VAL A 345 -1.48 -31.95 22.56
N SER A 346 -2.16 -31.83 21.44
CA SER A 346 -2.57 -33.01 20.65
C SER A 346 -1.52 -33.49 19.66
N GLY A 347 -0.56 -32.63 19.27
CA GLY A 347 0.38 -32.87 18.18
C GLY A 347 -0.26 -32.87 16.79
N ASN A 348 -1.51 -32.45 16.65
CA ASN A 348 -2.24 -32.46 15.39
C ASN A 348 -1.98 -31.17 14.62
N THR A 349 -2.07 -31.24 13.28
CA THR A 349 -2.09 -30.10 12.38
C THR A 349 -3.46 -30.01 11.72
N GLU A 350 -4.08 -28.84 11.82
CA GLU A 350 -5.27 -28.43 11.09
C GLU A 350 -4.87 -27.55 9.90
N GLU A 351 -5.44 -27.77 8.72
CA GLU A 351 -5.20 -26.92 7.55
C GLU A 351 -6.51 -26.27 7.10
N ILE A 352 -6.51 -24.94 6.95
CA ILE A 352 -7.63 -24.13 6.47
C ILE A 352 -7.27 -23.62 5.09
N HIS A 353 -8.14 -23.90 4.10
CA HIS A 353 -8.05 -23.35 2.75
C HIS A 353 -9.07 -22.22 2.59
N LEU A 354 -8.59 -21.04 2.28
CA LEU A 354 -9.41 -19.86 2.05
C LEU A 354 -9.55 -19.62 0.55
N HIS A 355 -10.76 -19.32 0.11
CA HIS A 355 -10.96 -18.88 -1.27
C HIS A 355 -10.40 -17.46 -1.44
N THR A 356 -9.38 -17.32 -2.27
CA THR A 356 -8.78 -16.04 -2.62
C THR A 356 -9.26 -15.61 -4.01
N PRO A 357 -10.18 -14.63 -4.12
CA PRO A 357 -10.60 -14.12 -5.42
C PRO A 357 -9.41 -13.54 -6.20
N SER A 358 -9.39 -13.74 -7.51
CA SER A 358 -8.32 -13.25 -8.39
C SER A 358 -8.33 -11.73 -8.62
N LYS A 359 -9.36 -11.00 -8.16
CA LYS A 359 -9.51 -9.54 -8.34
C LYS A 359 -8.95 -8.77 -7.15
N GLY A 360 -8.30 -7.64 -7.42
CA GLY A 360 -7.89 -6.56 -6.50
C GLY A 360 -7.56 -7.02 -5.08
N HIS A 361 -6.28 -7.24 -4.73
CA HIS A 361 -5.86 -7.71 -3.41
C HIS A 361 -6.77 -8.83 -2.84
N SER A 362 -7.07 -9.83 -3.66
CA SER A 362 -7.95 -10.96 -3.27
C SER A 362 -9.36 -10.52 -2.82
N GLY A 363 -9.94 -9.52 -3.48
CA GLY A 363 -11.28 -8.98 -3.19
C GLY A 363 -11.34 -8.05 -1.97
N SER A 364 -10.18 -7.69 -1.40
CA SER A 364 -10.12 -6.82 -0.20
C SER A 364 -10.49 -5.38 -0.51
N ASP A 365 -10.17 -4.90 -1.72
CA ASP A 365 -10.54 -3.55 -2.17
C ASP A 365 -12.08 -3.36 -2.15
N GLU A 366 -12.83 -4.32 -2.68
CA GLU A 366 -14.29 -4.28 -2.71
C GLU A 366 -14.89 -4.34 -1.30
N ARG A 367 -14.36 -5.23 -0.43
CA ARG A 367 -14.82 -5.33 0.97
C ARG A 367 -14.56 -4.05 1.76
N MET A 368 -13.42 -3.40 1.53
CA MET A 368 -13.10 -2.11 2.14
C MET A 368 -14.08 -1.02 1.69
N MET A 369 -14.33 -0.91 0.38
CA MET A 369 -15.31 0.04 -0.17
C MET A 369 -16.71 -0.20 0.38
N HIS A 370 -17.14 -1.47 0.40
CA HIS A 370 -18.43 -1.86 0.96
C HIS A 370 -18.57 -1.45 2.43
N ASP A 371 -17.56 -1.70 3.26
CA ASP A 371 -17.57 -1.32 4.68
C ASP A 371 -17.63 0.20 4.87
N PHE A 372 -16.80 0.95 4.13
CA PHE A 372 -16.77 2.41 4.17
C PHE A 372 -18.12 3.02 3.73
N VAL A 373 -18.68 2.56 2.62
CA VAL A 373 -19.95 3.04 2.10
C VAL A 373 -21.09 2.74 3.07
N ARG A 374 -21.14 1.54 3.67
CA ARG A 374 -22.16 1.16 4.66
C ARG A 374 -22.08 1.96 5.95
N LEU A 375 -20.86 2.30 6.38
CA LEU A 375 -20.68 3.18 7.53
C LEU A 375 -21.29 4.57 7.24
N LEU A 376 -20.91 5.19 6.15
CA LEU A 376 -21.39 6.52 5.77
C LEU A 376 -22.90 6.55 5.43
N GLY A 377 -23.42 5.47 4.88
CA GLY A 377 -24.83 5.28 4.57
C GLY A 377 -25.71 4.95 5.78
N GLY A 378 -25.13 4.82 6.98
CA GLY A 378 -25.83 4.54 8.23
C GLY A 378 -26.30 3.08 8.39
N ALA A 379 -25.85 2.16 7.53
CA ALA A 379 -26.19 0.73 7.65
C ALA A 379 -25.23 -0.04 8.59
N ARG A 380 -24.12 0.58 8.99
CA ARG A 380 -23.15 0.09 9.97
C ARG A 380 -22.93 1.16 11.03
N ARG A 381 -22.64 0.72 12.27
CA ARG A 381 -22.21 1.60 13.36
C ARG A 381 -20.77 1.25 13.77
N GLY A 382 -20.10 2.18 14.44
CA GLY A 382 -18.75 2.03 14.93
C GLY A 382 -17.70 2.65 14.00
N GLU A 383 -16.43 2.37 14.29
CA GLU A 383 -15.30 2.94 13.55
C GLU A 383 -14.90 2.08 12.36
N VAL A 384 -14.22 2.68 11.39
CA VAL A 384 -13.58 1.94 10.29
C VAL A 384 -12.36 1.20 10.84
N PRO A 385 -12.13 -0.07 10.49
CA PRO A 385 -10.95 -0.81 10.94
C PRO A 385 -9.61 -0.14 10.58
N THR A 386 -9.60 0.67 9.53
CA THR A 386 -8.44 1.40 9.01
C THR A 386 -8.56 2.92 9.24
N GLY A 387 -9.23 3.31 10.32
CA GLY A 387 -9.37 4.72 10.70
C GLY A 387 -8.03 5.38 11.05
N ALA A 388 -7.98 6.70 10.92
CA ALA A 388 -6.76 7.49 11.10
C ALA A 388 -6.04 7.21 12.43
N GLY A 389 -6.76 7.04 13.55
CA GLY A 389 -6.14 6.78 14.86
C GLY A 389 -5.20 5.58 14.89
N ILE A 390 -5.57 4.50 14.18
CA ILE A 390 -4.74 3.29 14.10
C ILE A 390 -3.70 3.43 12.97
N SER A 391 -4.11 4.01 11.84
CA SER A 391 -3.25 4.14 10.67
C SER A 391 -2.08 5.10 10.88
N VAL A 392 -2.24 6.13 11.73
CA VAL A 392 -1.15 7.01 12.16
C VAL A 392 -0.03 6.18 12.80
N ASP A 393 -0.35 5.30 13.73
CA ASP A 393 0.67 4.51 14.43
C ASP A 393 1.41 3.56 13.49
N SER A 394 0.73 2.86 12.60
CA SER A 394 1.38 1.96 11.65
C SER A 394 2.29 2.68 10.66
N HIS A 395 1.93 3.89 10.21
CA HIS A 395 2.79 4.71 9.36
C HIS A 395 4.00 5.26 10.12
N LEU A 396 3.80 5.72 11.36
CA LEU A 396 4.92 6.16 12.20
C LEU A 396 5.87 5.00 12.54
N MET A 397 5.37 3.76 12.71
CA MET A 397 6.21 2.57 12.85
C MET A 397 7.09 2.34 11.61
N ALA A 398 6.54 2.51 10.40
CA ALA A 398 7.32 2.41 9.17
C ALA A 398 8.41 3.49 9.09
N LEU A 399 8.10 4.74 9.45
CA LEU A 399 9.08 5.83 9.46
C LEU A 399 10.12 5.67 10.56
N ALA A 400 9.74 5.20 11.75
CA ALA A 400 10.69 4.87 12.82
C ALA A 400 11.62 3.71 12.43
N ALA A 401 11.13 2.72 11.69
CA ALA A 401 11.97 1.65 11.14
C ALA A 401 12.98 2.18 10.11
N GLU A 402 12.60 3.15 9.29
CA GLU A 402 13.54 3.81 8.38
C GLU A 402 14.58 4.64 9.14
N GLU A 403 14.17 5.38 10.16
CA GLU A 403 15.07 6.16 11.01
C GLU A 403 16.06 5.26 11.78
N ALA A 404 15.57 4.13 12.33
CA ALA A 404 16.42 3.10 12.95
C ALA A 404 17.46 2.54 11.98
N ARG A 405 17.06 2.26 10.74
CA ARG A 405 17.95 1.78 9.68
C ARG A 405 19.03 2.80 9.32
N LEU A 406 18.68 4.08 9.26
CA LEU A 406 19.62 5.16 8.89
C LEU A 406 20.58 5.51 10.03
N SER A 407 20.10 5.54 11.28
CA SER A 407 20.91 5.87 12.46
C SER A 407 21.72 4.68 12.97
N GLY A 408 21.27 3.44 12.74
CA GLY A 408 21.79 2.22 13.35
C GLY A 408 21.38 2.03 14.81
N GLU A 409 20.46 2.85 15.32
CA GLU A 409 19.99 2.82 16.69
C GLU A 409 18.61 2.14 16.81
N THR A 410 18.30 1.62 17.99
CA THR A 410 16.95 1.17 18.32
C THR A 410 16.13 2.38 18.74
N ILE A 411 14.99 2.59 18.10
CA ILE A 411 14.06 3.67 18.41
C ILE A 411 13.12 3.26 19.53
N ASP A 412 13.07 4.03 20.62
CA ASP A 412 11.98 4.01 21.58
C ASP A 412 10.76 4.67 20.92
N PHE A 413 9.83 3.84 20.47
CA PHE A 413 8.70 4.32 19.66
C PHE A 413 7.70 5.15 20.50
N VAL A 414 7.59 4.87 21.79
CA VAL A 414 6.71 5.64 22.69
C VAL A 414 7.24 7.07 22.83
N ALA A 415 8.54 7.21 23.13
CA ALA A 415 9.19 8.53 23.20
C ALA A 415 9.19 9.24 21.85
N TYR A 416 9.45 8.53 20.75
CA TYR A 416 9.43 9.05 19.39
C TYR A 416 8.08 9.70 19.04
N LYS A 417 6.98 8.98 19.25
CA LYS A 417 5.63 9.49 18.97
C LYS A 417 5.28 10.67 19.88
N LYS A 418 5.61 10.59 21.19
CA LYS A 418 5.33 11.65 22.14
C LYS A 418 6.04 12.95 21.77
N ASN A 419 7.35 12.90 21.51
CA ASN A 419 8.14 14.08 21.16
C ASN A 419 7.58 14.75 19.88
N LEU A 420 7.23 13.94 18.89
CA LEU A 420 6.67 14.45 17.64
C LEU A 420 5.30 15.13 17.85
N MET A 421 4.45 14.60 18.73
CA MET A 421 3.17 15.24 19.05
C MET A 421 3.37 16.56 19.80
N GLU A 422 4.37 16.65 20.69
CA GLU A 422 4.71 17.88 21.41
C GLU A 422 5.25 18.96 20.47
N GLU A 423 6.10 18.59 19.50
CA GLU A 423 6.62 19.51 18.47
C GLU A 423 5.51 20.11 17.58
N ILE A 424 4.50 19.33 17.23
CA ILE A 424 3.38 19.78 16.37
C ILE A 424 2.41 20.69 17.12
N GLN A 425 2.32 20.57 18.45
CA GLN A 425 1.44 21.40 19.28
C GLN A 425 2.04 22.75 19.66
N GLN A 426 3.34 22.97 19.48
CA GLN A 426 4.04 24.23 19.66
C GLN A 426 3.93 25.14 18.43
#